data_cec83b2a750b09740838f0929cd73019
#
_entry.id   cec83b2a750b09740838f0929cd73019
#
_cell.length_a   1.000
_cell.length_b   1.000
_cell.length_c   1.000
_cell.angle_alpha   90.00
_cell.angle_beta   90.00
_cell.angle_gamma   90.00
#
_symmetry.space_group_name_H-M   'P 1'
#
loop_
_entity.id
_entity.type
_entity.pdbx_description
1 polymer ?
#
loop_
_entity_poly.entity_id
_entity_poly.type
_entity_poly.pdbx_seq_one_letter_code
_entity_poly.pdbx_strand_id
1 'polypeptide(L)'
;MPVPVLYESHCHTKLCNHAFGEPDEYAAVAYARGFKGITFTCHCPLPDGYSASVRMRPEQYDDYIGMIEATRQNFAGKVDVRLGLESDFYPGVEPWLEKLHARVPLSHVLGSIHYQVMDYRRRYYTGEIFSYQQLYYDHLALSAESGLFDTLAHPDLIKNESPADWDFEQMRPYIERSLDRIAATGVAMELNTSGAQKSLPEMNPSPPQLLLMRERGIPVVIGADAHVPQRVGDGYVKALHLLRDAGYSEVSFFIDRQRQDVLIQVALESLAVI
;
A
#
# COMPACT_ATOMS: atom_id res chain seq x y z
N MET A 1 -24.01 1.59 -17.98
CA MET A 1 -22.76 1.97 -17.28
C MET A 1 -21.80 0.78 -17.36
N PRO A 2 -20.51 0.98 -17.53
CA PRO A 2 -19.56 -0.13 -17.49
C PRO A 2 -19.62 -0.83 -16.13
N VAL A 3 -19.32 -2.12 -16.12
CA VAL A 3 -19.32 -2.92 -14.88
C VAL A 3 -18.07 -2.57 -14.08
N PRO A 4 -18.20 -2.14 -12.81
CA PRO A 4 -17.05 -1.89 -11.94
C PRO A 4 -16.20 -3.16 -11.75
N VAL A 5 -14.87 -3.03 -11.88
CA VAL A 5 -13.95 -4.17 -11.76
C VAL A 5 -12.85 -3.95 -10.72
N LEU A 6 -12.51 -2.70 -10.41
CA LEU A 6 -11.39 -2.33 -9.55
C LEU A 6 -11.77 -2.20 -8.08
N TYR A 7 -10.78 -2.45 -7.24
CA TYR A 7 -10.82 -2.13 -5.81
C TYR A 7 -9.87 -0.98 -5.51
N GLU A 8 -10.31 -0.06 -4.63
CA GLU A 8 -9.37 0.79 -3.91
C GLU A 8 -8.70 -0.07 -2.83
N SER A 9 -7.39 -0.19 -2.89
CA SER A 9 -6.65 -1.17 -2.09
C SER A 9 -5.87 -0.58 -0.91
N HIS A 10 -5.85 0.78 -0.77
CA HIS A 10 -5.08 1.44 0.27
C HIS A 10 -5.80 2.68 0.82
N CYS A 11 -6.54 2.47 1.92
CA CYS A 11 -7.29 3.53 2.61
C CYS A 11 -7.13 3.43 4.11
N HIS A 12 -7.15 4.59 4.77
CA HIS A 12 -7.00 4.71 6.22
C HIS A 12 -8.31 5.09 6.91
N THR A 13 -8.32 4.99 8.24
CA THR A 13 -9.39 5.46 9.12
C THR A 13 -8.82 6.44 10.13
N LYS A 14 -9.69 7.20 10.78
CA LYS A 14 -9.31 8.14 11.86
C LYS A 14 -8.48 7.50 12.99
N LEU A 15 -8.48 6.17 13.10
CA LEU A 15 -7.72 5.47 14.12
C LEU A 15 -6.20 5.55 13.93
N CYS A 16 -5.71 5.89 12.73
CA CYS A 16 -4.29 6.18 12.51
C CYS A 16 -3.86 7.58 13.03
N ASN A 17 -4.79 8.37 13.60
CA ASN A 17 -4.58 9.70 14.17
C ASN A 17 -4.22 10.81 13.18
N HIS A 18 -4.19 10.55 11.87
CA HIS A 18 -3.91 11.54 10.84
C HIS A 18 -4.78 11.39 9.57
N ALA A 19 -5.73 10.47 9.58
CA ALA A 19 -6.81 10.42 8.59
C ALA A 19 -8.09 11.03 9.14
N PHE A 20 -8.96 11.52 8.25
CA PHE A 20 -10.20 12.21 8.57
C PHE A 20 -11.38 11.58 7.83
N GLY A 21 -12.57 11.72 8.40
CA GLY A 21 -13.81 11.15 7.86
C GLY A 21 -14.10 9.75 8.40
N GLU A 22 -15.33 9.32 8.22
CA GLU A 22 -15.81 7.99 8.62
C GLU A 22 -15.70 7.02 7.43
N PRO A 23 -15.52 5.70 7.66
CA PRO A 23 -15.41 4.72 6.57
C PRO A 23 -16.57 4.75 5.58
N ASP A 24 -17.79 5.10 6.05
CA ASP A 24 -18.97 5.26 5.17
C ASP A 24 -18.77 6.36 4.12
N GLU A 25 -18.04 7.43 4.46
CA GLU A 25 -17.74 8.51 3.51
C GLU A 25 -16.77 8.04 2.42
N TYR A 26 -15.78 7.22 2.78
CA TYR A 26 -14.85 6.60 1.82
C TYR A 26 -15.59 5.61 0.91
N ALA A 27 -16.45 4.77 1.47
CA ALA A 27 -17.24 3.81 0.72
C ALA A 27 -18.21 4.52 -0.25
N ALA A 28 -18.80 5.66 0.17
CA ALA A 28 -19.65 6.48 -0.68
C ALA A 28 -18.88 7.05 -1.90
N VAL A 29 -17.63 7.52 -1.69
CA VAL A 29 -16.79 8.01 -2.78
C VAL A 29 -16.37 6.86 -3.70
N ALA A 30 -15.98 5.70 -3.15
CA ALA A 30 -15.66 4.51 -3.95
C ALA A 30 -16.84 4.11 -4.85
N TYR A 31 -18.05 4.06 -4.29
CA TYR A 31 -19.27 3.77 -5.06
C TYR A 31 -19.52 4.82 -6.15
N ALA A 32 -19.45 6.11 -5.82
CA ALA A 32 -19.66 7.20 -6.76
C ALA A 32 -18.62 7.22 -7.91
N ARG A 33 -17.40 6.77 -7.63
CA ARG A 33 -16.30 6.66 -8.60
C ARG A 33 -16.28 5.33 -9.38
N GLY A 34 -17.30 4.49 -9.23
CA GLY A 34 -17.43 3.24 -10.00
C GLY A 34 -16.43 2.16 -9.59
N PHE A 35 -15.96 2.16 -8.35
CA PHE A 35 -15.18 1.04 -7.81
C PHE A 35 -16.12 -0.13 -7.48
N LYS A 36 -15.67 -1.35 -7.77
CA LYS A 36 -16.32 -2.58 -7.35
C LYS A 36 -16.27 -2.76 -5.84
N GLY A 37 -15.14 -2.37 -5.25
CA GLY A 37 -14.93 -2.48 -3.82
C GLY A 37 -13.86 -1.53 -3.29
N ILE A 38 -13.75 -1.51 -1.97
CA ILE A 38 -12.75 -0.78 -1.20
C ILE A 38 -12.25 -1.65 -0.06
N THR A 39 -10.93 -1.74 0.09
CA THR A 39 -10.30 -2.40 1.22
C THR A 39 -9.68 -1.35 2.14
N PHE A 40 -10.18 -1.28 3.37
CA PHE A 40 -9.54 -0.45 4.39
C PHE A 40 -8.30 -1.17 4.90
N THR A 41 -7.17 -0.50 4.86
CA THR A 41 -5.85 -1.01 5.23
C THR A 41 -5.17 -0.06 6.20
N CYS A 42 -5.89 0.33 7.27
CA CYS A 42 -5.36 1.29 8.24
C CYS A 42 -4.10 0.76 8.92
N HIS A 43 -3.24 1.67 9.40
CA HIS A 43 -2.00 1.31 10.10
C HIS A 43 -2.27 0.37 11.28
N CYS A 44 -1.67 -0.80 11.26
CA CYS A 44 -1.84 -1.82 12.28
C CYS A 44 -1.32 -1.36 13.65
N PRO A 45 -1.89 -1.87 14.77
CA PRO A 45 -1.29 -1.66 16.08
C PRO A 45 0.04 -2.40 16.20
N LEU A 46 1.02 -1.77 16.81
CA LEU A 46 2.33 -2.36 17.07
C LEU A 46 2.63 -2.41 18.56
N PRO A 47 3.55 -3.32 19.02
CA PRO A 47 3.89 -3.47 20.41
C PRO A 47 4.72 -2.29 20.94
N ASP A 48 4.81 -2.16 22.25
CA ASP A 48 5.73 -1.26 22.95
C ASP A 48 5.59 0.22 22.61
N GLY A 49 4.41 0.63 22.11
CA GLY A 49 4.15 2.00 21.72
C GLY A 49 4.90 2.45 20.45
N TYR A 50 5.44 1.51 19.68
CA TYR A 50 6.13 1.83 18.44
C TYR A 50 5.25 2.66 17.52
N SER A 51 5.72 3.88 17.21
CA SER A 51 5.03 4.81 16.30
C SER A 51 3.56 5.10 16.66
N ALA A 52 3.24 5.10 17.97
CA ALA A 52 1.86 5.21 18.49
C ALA A 52 1.13 6.49 18.07
N SER A 53 1.85 7.55 17.68
CA SER A 53 1.25 8.82 17.24
C SER A 53 0.59 8.75 15.86
N VAL A 54 0.90 7.74 15.06
CA VAL A 54 0.45 7.61 13.66
C VAL A 54 -0.24 6.28 13.38
N ARG A 55 -0.74 5.59 14.40
CA ARG A 55 -1.44 4.31 14.26
C ARG A 55 -2.46 4.06 15.36
N MET A 56 -3.35 3.11 15.14
CA MET A 56 -4.25 2.64 16.19
C MET A 56 -3.47 1.94 17.32
N ARG A 57 -3.97 2.05 18.53
CA ARG A 57 -3.45 1.27 19.67
C ARG A 57 -3.98 -0.17 19.63
N PRO A 58 -3.29 -1.14 20.27
CA PRO A 58 -3.74 -2.54 20.33
C PRO A 58 -5.19 -2.71 20.81
N GLU A 59 -5.63 -1.90 21.77
CA GLU A 59 -6.98 -1.92 22.34
C GLU A 59 -8.05 -1.44 21.36
N GLN A 60 -7.67 -0.67 20.34
CA GLN A 60 -8.58 -0.13 19.31
C GLN A 60 -8.77 -1.06 18.10
N TYR A 61 -8.11 -2.22 18.09
CA TYR A 61 -8.19 -3.11 16.92
C TYR A 61 -9.61 -3.69 16.74
N ASP A 62 -10.31 -3.99 17.83
CA ASP A 62 -11.70 -4.47 17.76
C ASP A 62 -12.66 -3.34 17.34
N ASP A 63 -12.40 -2.10 17.74
CA ASP A 63 -13.13 -0.92 17.23
C ASP A 63 -12.96 -0.77 15.72
N TYR A 64 -11.72 -0.95 15.23
CA TYR A 64 -11.43 -0.93 13.79
C TYR A 64 -12.23 -1.99 13.02
N ILE A 65 -12.21 -3.23 13.50
CA ILE A 65 -12.98 -4.34 12.90
C ILE A 65 -14.48 -4.00 12.88
N GLY A 66 -15.03 -3.55 14.00
CA GLY A 66 -16.44 -3.20 14.13
C GLY A 66 -16.85 -2.05 13.20
N MET A 67 -15.98 -1.05 13.05
CA MET A 67 -16.18 0.09 12.16
C MET A 67 -16.28 -0.35 10.69
N ILE A 68 -15.38 -1.20 10.23
CA ILE A 68 -15.39 -1.68 8.84
C ILE A 68 -16.56 -2.62 8.59
N GLU A 69 -16.91 -3.46 9.56
CA GLU A 69 -18.09 -4.34 9.43
C GLU A 69 -19.40 -3.55 9.36
N ALA A 70 -19.56 -2.48 10.14
CA ALA A 70 -20.71 -1.59 10.05
C ALA A 70 -20.82 -0.94 8.66
N THR A 71 -19.70 -0.44 8.12
CA THR A 71 -19.66 0.12 6.77
C THR A 71 -19.98 -0.92 5.70
N ARG A 72 -19.51 -2.16 5.86
CA ARG A 72 -19.86 -3.27 4.95
C ARG A 72 -21.37 -3.49 4.89
N GLN A 73 -22.05 -3.45 6.04
CA GLN A 73 -23.50 -3.61 6.12
C GLN A 73 -24.23 -2.42 5.48
N ASN A 74 -23.78 -1.18 5.74
CA ASN A 74 -24.39 0.03 5.21
C ASN A 74 -24.29 0.14 3.67
N PHE A 75 -23.25 -0.45 3.09
CA PHE A 75 -22.99 -0.42 1.64
C PHE A 75 -23.26 -1.75 0.93
N ALA A 76 -23.91 -2.71 1.60
CA ALA A 76 -24.28 -3.97 0.99
C ALA A 76 -25.04 -3.77 -0.34
N GLY A 77 -24.61 -4.44 -1.40
CA GLY A 77 -25.18 -4.33 -2.74
C GLY A 77 -24.80 -3.05 -3.51
N LYS A 78 -23.98 -2.16 -2.95
CA LYS A 78 -23.48 -0.94 -3.61
C LYS A 78 -21.99 -1.04 -3.93
N VAL A 79 -21.16 -1.26 -2.93
CA VAL A 79 -19.72 -1.43 -3.03
C VAL A 79 -19.27 -2.50 -2.06
N ASP A 80 -18.34 -3.37 -2.47
CA ASP A 80 -17.82 -4.44 -1.63
C ASP A 80 -16.76 -3.86 -0.66
N VAL A 81 -17.09 -3.78 0.63
CA VAL A 81 -16.23 -3.23 1.68
C VAL A 81 -15.45 -4.36 2.34
N ARG A 82 -14.13 -4.25 2.35
CA ARG A 82 -13.21 -5.27 2.85
C ARG A 82 -12.32 -4.74 3.97
N LEU A 83 -11.98 -5.66 4.89
CA LEU A 83 -11.03 -5.42 5.98
C LEU A 83 -9.64 -5.86 5.56
N GLY A 84 -8.66 -5.00 5.73
CA GLY A 84 -7.25 -5.24 5.53
C GLY A 84 -6.41 -4.53 6.59
N LEU A 85 -5.10 -4.55 6.43
CA LEU A 85 -4.15 -3.81 7.27
C LEU A 85 -2.98 -3.31 6.42
N GLU A 86 -2.47 -2.13 6.73
CA GLU A 86 -1.12 -1.74 6.43
C GLU A 86 -0.26 -1.99 7.68
N SER A 87 0.68 -2.91 7.56
CA SER A 87 1.50 -3.35 8.69
C SER A 87 2.95 -2.98 8.46
N ASP A 88 3.50 -2.16 9.38
CA ASP A 88 4.91 -1.79 9.32
C ASP A 88 5.78 -3.01 9.60
N PHE A 89 6.77 -3.19 8.73
CA PHE A 89 7.80 -4.18 8.90
C PHE A 89 9.11 -3.57 9.40
N TYR A 90 9.69 -4.21 10.37
CA TYR A 90 11.09 -4.08 10.80
C TYR A 90 11.55 -5.43 11.34
N PRO A 91 12.81 -5.81 11.20
CA PRO A 91 13.30 -7.10 11.69
C PRO A 91 12.97 -7.35 13.15
N GLY A 92 12.33 -8.48 13.43
CA GLY A 92 11.90 -8.91 14.77
C GLY A 92 10.44 -8.60 15.11
N VAL A 93 9.67 -7.95 14.22
CA VAL A 93 8.22 -7.69 14.41
C VAL A 93 7.35 -8.89 14.02
N GLU A 94 7.89 -9.83 13.28
CA GLU A 94 7.16 -10.93 12.64
C GLU A 94 6.26 -11.70 13.62
N PRO A 95 6.71 -12.11 14.83
CA PRO A 95 5.86 -12.87 15.76
C PRO A 95 4.63 -12.08 16.26
N TRP A 96 4.72 -10.75 16.28
CA TRP A 96 3.59 -9.90 16.61
C TRP A 96 2.59 -9.86 15.45
N LEU A 97 3.08 -9.61 14.23
CA LEU A 97 2.25 -9.51 13.04
C LEU A 97 1.54 -10.83 12.72
N GLU A 98 2.21 -11.98 12.87
CA GLU A 98 1.60 -13.30 12.71
C GLU A 98 0.36 -13.46 13.61
N LYS A 99 0.50 -13.11 14.90
CA LYS A 99 -0.60 -13.17 15.87
C LYS A 99 -1.72 -12.17 15.53
N LEU A 100 -1.34 -10.96 15.10
CA LEU A 100 -2.30 -9.91 14.76
C LEU A 100 -3.11 -10.29 13.52
N HIS A 101 -2.44 -10.74 12.45
CA HIS A 101 -3.10 -11.13 11.20
C HIS A 101 -4.00 -12.36 11.36
N ALA A 102 -3.70 -13.23 12.31
CA ALA A 102 -4.50 -14.42 12.60
C ALA A 102 -5.77 -14.14 13.41
N ARG A 103 -5.96 -12.92 13.97
CA ARG A 103 -7.13 -12.60 14.83
C ARG A 103 -8.45 -12.61 14.09
N VAL A 104 -8.45 -12.17 12.83
CA VAL A 104 -9.64 -12.10 11.97
C VAL A 104 -9.27 -12.37 10.51
N PRO A 105 -10.20 -12.85 9.70
CA PRO A 105 -9.98 -12.95 8.26
C PRO A 105 -9.72 -11.56 7.66
N LEU A 106 -8.50 -11.34 7.14
CA LEU A 106 -8.14 -10.13 6.42
C LEU A 106 -8.26 -10.39 4.91
N SER A 107 -8.70 -9.39 4.16
CA SER A 107 -8.84 -9.49 2.71
C SER A 107 -7.55 -9.10 1.98
N HIS A 108 -6.78 -8.16 2.53
CA HIS A 108 -5.52 -7.69 1.97
C HIS A 108 -4.60 -7.19 3.08
N VAL A 109 -3.34 -7.56 3.03
CA VAL A 109 -2.31 -7.09 3.98
C VAL A 109 -1.17 -6.45 3.21
N LEU A 110 -1.00 -5.15 3.43
CA LEU A 110 0.13 -4.37 2.94
C LEU A 110 1.29 -4.43 3.93
N GLY A 111 2.50 -4.65 3.42
CA GLY A 111 3.74 -4.52 4.19
C GLY A 111 4.41 -3.18 3.89
N SER A 112 4.68 -2.37 4.89
CA SER A 112 5.26 -1.04 4.70
C SER A 112 6.54 -0.85 5.50
N ILE A 113 7.46 -0.04 4.94
CA ILE A 113 8.65 0.46 5.64
C ILE A 113 8.48 1.97 5.80
N HIS A 114 8.09 2.40 6.99
CA HIS A 114 7.95 3.82 7.31
C HIS A 114 9.26 4.35 7.90
N TYR A 115 10.22 4.64 7.05
CA TYR A 115 11.54 5.15 7.42
C TYR A 115 11.49 6.46 8.23
N GLN A 116 10.44 7.26 8.02
CA GLN A 116 10.28 8.59 8.63
C GLN A 116 9.82 8.54 10.09
N VAL A 117 9.27 7.41 10.58
CA VAL A 117 8.85 7.31 11.98
C VAL A 117 10.06 7.28 12.90
N MET A 118 9.96 8.01 14.02
CA MET A 118 11.10 8.22 14.92
C MET A 118 11.68 6.91 15.46
N ASP A 119 10.85 5.90 15.72
CA ASP A 119 11.31 4.62 16.27
C ASP A 119 12.14 3.83 15.25
N TYR A 120 11.73 3.83 13.97
CA TYR A 120 12.52 3.23 12.91
C TYR A 120 13.83 4.00 12.70
N ARG A 121 13.75 5.34 12.64
CA ARG A 121 14.90 6.20 12.45
C ARG A 121 15.94 6.04 13.56
N ARG A 122 15.52 6.00 14.83
CA ARG A 122 16.42 5.78 15.98
C ARG A 122 17.14 4.43 15.94
N ARG A 123 16.50 3.42 15.39
CA ARG A 123 17.07 2.07 15.30
C ARG A 123 18.06 1.93 14.15
N TYR A 124 17.81 2.59 13.03
CA TYR A 124 18.44 2.25 11.76
C TYR A 124 19.19 3.38 11.06
N TYR A 125 18.94 4.63 11.39
CA TYR A 125 19.68 5.75 10.81
C TYR A 125 20.98 6.01 11.58
N THR A 126 22.12 5.81 10.91
CA THR A 126 23.46 5.95 11.50
C THR A 126 24.12 7.30 11.21
N GLY A 127 23.39 8.24 10.59
CA GLY A 127 23.92 9.57 10.21
C GLY A 127 24.36 9.67 8.76
N GLU A 128 24.27 8.56 7.98
CA GLU A 128 24.70 8.50 6.59
C GLU A 128 23.49 8.10 5.71
N ILE A 129 23.06 9.02 4.82
CA ILE A 129 21.80 8.88 4.08
C ILE A 129 21.82 7.73 3.06
N PHE A 130 22.91 7.54 2.35
CA PHE A 130 23.02 6.51 1.33
C PHE A 130 22.93 5.10 1.93
N SER A 131 23.59 4.87 3.06
CA SER A 131 23.49 3.61 3.81
C SER A 131 22.05 3.38 4.31
N TYR A 132 21.34 4.43 4.69
CA TYR A 132 19.95 4.35 5.12
C TYR A 132 19.00 3.98 3.97
N GLN A 133 19.24 4.55 2.79
CA GLN A 133 18.51 4.19 1.57
C GLN A 133 18.75 2.73 1.18
N GLN A 134 19.98 2.24 1.27
CA GLN A 134 20.32 0.83 1.03
C GLN A 134 19.61 -0.10 2.01
N LEU A 135 19.63 0.24 3.29
CA LEU A 135 18.99 -0.52 4.35
C LEU A 135 17.46 -0.60 4.15
N TYR A 136 16.85 0.49 3.69
CA TYR A 136 15.42 0.50 3.35
C TYR A 136 15.08 -0.59 2.32
N TYR A 137 15.84 -0.72 1.25
CA TYR A 137 15.64 -1.74 0.22
C TYR A 137 15.95 -3.15 0.73
N ASP A 138 16.91 -3.32 1.62
CA ASP A 138 17.15 -4.61 2.27
C ASP A 138 15.97 -5.00 3.17
N HIS A 139 15.42 -4.07 3.95
CA HIS A 139 14.23 -4.32 4.77
C HIS A 139 12.98 -4.57 3.93
N LEU A 140 12.86 -3.90 2.78
CA LEU A 140 11.76 -4.15 1.85
C LEU A 140 11.80 -5.60 1.33
N ALA A 141 12.99 -6.11 0.99
CA ALA A 141 13.15 -7.50 0.58
C ALA A 141 12.91 -8.48 1.73
N LEU A 142 13.39 -8.19 2.95
CA LEU A 142 13.11 -9.01 4.15
C LEU A 142 11.60 -9.04 4.47
N SER A 143 10.89 -7.93 4.26
CA SER A 143 9.44 -7.86 4.38
C SER A 143 8.77 -8.87 3.44
N ALA A 144 9.16 -8.91 2.16
CA ALA A 144 8.65 -9.89 1.20
C ALA A 144 8.94 -11.34 1.64
N GLU A 145 10.19 -11.60 2.05
CA GLU A 145 10.66 -12.91 2.46
C GLU A 145 9.99 -13.45 3.74
N SER A 146 9.41 -12.55 4.57
CA SER A 146 8.66 -12.94 5.76
C SER A 146 7.40 -13.76 5.46
N GLY A 147 6.85 -13.63 4.23
CA GLY A 147 5.60 -14.29 3.84
C GLY A 147 4.33 -13.75 4.51
N LEU A 148 4.42 -12.62 5.22
CA LEU A 148 3.32 -12.05 5.98
C LEU A 148 2.39 -11.17 5.14
N PHE A 149 2.85 -10.68 4.00
CA PHE A 149 2.21 -9.65 3.20
C PHE A 149 1.77 -10.13 1.83
N ASP A 150 0.70 -9.54 1.32
CA ASP A 150 0.22 -9.76 -0.04
C ASP A 150 0.82 -8.76 -1.01
N THR A 151 1.09 -7.55 -0.53
CA THR A 151 1.61 -6.43 -1.31
C THR A 151 2.60 -5.61 -0.47
N LEU A 152 3.70 -5.16 -1.06
CA LEU A 152 4.59 -4.18 -0.43
C LEU A 152 4.14 -2.76 -0.81
N ALA A 153 3.81 -1.94 0.18
CA ALA A 153 3.31 -0.58 0.00
C ALA A 153 4.42 0.39 -0.41
N HIS A 154 4.08 1.39 -1.24
CA HIS A 154 4.94 2.54 -1.63
C HIS A 154 6.46 2.24 -1.67
N PRO A 155 6.92 1.34 -2.54
CA PRO A 155 8.20 0.61 -2.41
C PRO A 155 9.48 1.45 -2.59
N ASP A 156 9.37 2.73 -2.96
CA ASP A 156 10.51 3.65 -3.03
C ASP A 156 10.28 4.94 -2.20
N LEU A 157 9.44 4.84 -1.16
CA LEU A 157 9.11 5.99 -0.32
C LEU A 157 10.35 6.70 0.24
N ILE A 158 11.43 5.98 0.49
CA ILE A 158 12.71 6.49 1.04
C ILE A 158 13.32 7.62 0.20
N LYS A 159 13.02 7.73 -1.09
CA LYS A 159 13.51 8.82 -1.96
C LYS A 159 13.11 10.21 -1.45
N ASN A 160 12.06 10.27 -0.64
CA ASN A 160 11.56 11.52 -0.05
C ASN A 160 12.27 11.92 1.26
N GLU A 161 13.15 11.08 1.82
CA GLU A 161 13.91 11.42 3.04
C GLU A 161 14.90 12.56 2.79
N SER A 162 15.61 12.48 1.67
CA SER A 162 16.55 13.51 1.25
C SER A 162 16.49 13.65 -0.27
N PRO A 163 15.49 14.37 -0.80
CA PRO A 163 15.25 14.46 -2.24
C PRO A 163 16.45 15.02 -3.02
N ALA A 164 17.26 15.89 -2.39
CA ALA A 164 18.45 16.47 -3.00
C ALA A 164 19.62 15.47 -3.15
N ASP A 165 19.64 14.43 -2.31
CA ASP A 165 20.66 13.38 -2.30
C ASP A 165 20.16 12.08 -2.94
N TRP A 166 18.93 12.08 -3.48
CA TRP A 166 18.39 10.91 -4.16
C TRP A 166 18.98 10.80 -5.57
N ASP A 167 19.72 9.73 -5.81
CA ASP A 167 20.24 9.35 -7.11
C ASP A 167 19.82 7.92 -7.46
N PHE A 168 18.88 7.79 -8.38
CA PHE A 168 18.37 6.48 -8.79
C PHE A 168 19.45 5.59 -9.39
N GLU A 169 20.37 6.14 -10.20
CA GLU A 169 21.42 5.35 -10.84
C GLU A 169 22.44 4.83 -9.82
N GLN A 170 22.76 5.63 -8.82
CA GLN A 170 23.61 5.21 -7.71
C GLN A 170 22.94 4.11 -6.88
N MET A 171 21.62 4.22 -6.68
CA MET A 171 20.83 3.23 -5.94
C MET A 171 20.45 1.98 -6.76
N ARG A 172 20.48 2.05 -8.09
CA ARG A 172 20.03 0.98 -9.00
C ARG A 172 20.54 -0.43 -8.60
N PRO A 173 21.83 -0.67 -8.32
CA PRO A 173 22.32 -2.01 -7.98
C PRO A 173 21.65 -2.60 -6.71
N TYR A 174 21.31 -1.75 -5.76
CA TYR A 174 20.63 -2.15 -4.51
C TYR A 174 19.15 -2.40 -4.73
N ILE A 175 18.50 -1.54 -5.53
CA ILE A 175 17.12 -1.70 -5.96
C ILE A 175 16.96 -3.02 -6.72
N GLU A 176 17.79 -3.28 -7.72
CA GLU A 176 17.74 -4.50 -8.53
C GLU A 176 17.90 -5.74 -7.68
N ARG A 177 18.89 -5.78 -6.77
CA ARG A 177 19.10 -6.90 -5.84
C ARG A 177 17.89 -7.11 -4.91
N SER A 178 17.29 -6.04 -4.42
CA SER A 178 16.08 -6.12 -3.60
C SER A 178 14.92 -6.67 -4.41
N LEU A 179 14.70 -6.16 -5.62
CA LEU A 179 13.63 -6.61 -6.52
C LEU A 179 13.81 -8.08 -6.96
N ASP A 180 15.04 -8.57 -7.14
CA ASP A 180 15.30 -9.98 -7.43
C ASP A 180 14.84 -10.89 -6.28
N ARG A 181 15.12 -10.49 -5.03
CA ARG A 181 14.65 -11.20 -3.83
C ARG A 181 13.13 -11.14 -3.69
N ILE A 182 12.53 -9.97 -3.92
CA ILE A 182 11.08 -9.77 -3.86
C ILE A 182 10.37 -10.62 -4.92
N ALA A 183 10.85 -10.61 -6.16
CA ALA A 183 10.27 -11.39 -7.26
C ALA A 183 10.25 -12.89 -6.95
N ALA A 184 11.27 -13.41 -6.27
CA ALA A 184 11.35 -14.80 -5.89
C ALA A 184 10.26 -15.25 -4.90
N THR A 185 9.62 -14.31 -4.17
CA THR A 185 8.54 -14.60 -3.21
C THR A 185 7.16 -14.64 -3.85
N GLY A 186 6.98 -14.00 -5.01
CA GLY A 186 5.69 -13.84 -5.68
C GLY A 186 4.77 -12.78 -5.06
N VAL A 187 5.24 -12.02 -4.05
CA VAL A 187 4.49 -10.90 -3.45
C VAL A 187 4.27 -9.80 -4.49
N ALA A 188 3.12 -9.12 -4.43
CA ALA A 188 2.87 -7.95 -5.26
C ALA A 188 3.56 -6.70 -4.70
N MET A 189 3.71 -5.67 -5.53
CA MET A 189 4.14 -4.35 -5.07
C MET A 189 3.11 -3.29 -5.46
N GLU A 190 3.04 -2.23 -4.69
CA GLU A 190 2.09 -1.16 -4.93
C GLU A 190 2.63 -0.12 -5.92
N LEU A 191 1.75 0.40 -6.77
CA LEU A 191 1.88 1.71 -7.39
C LEU A 191 1.00 2.68 -6.61
N ASN A 192 1.61 3.40 -5.69
CA ASN A 192 0.94 4.31 -4.76
C ASN A 192 0.83 5.70 -5.36
N THR A 193 -0.41 6.17 -5.53
CA THR A 193 -0.68 7.43 -6.20
C THR A 193 -0.44 8.64 -5.30
N SER A 194 -0.42 8.48 -3.96
CA SER A 194 -0.15 9.58 -3.02
C SER A 194 1.26 10.16 -3.17
N GLY A 195 2.18 9.38 -3.73
CA GLY A 195 3.55 9.82 -4.02
C GLY A 195 3.60 11.11 -4.84
N ALA A 196 2.64 11.33 -5.73
CA ALA A 196 2.54 12.56 -6.52
C ALA A 196 2.41 13.85 -5.68
N GLN A 197 2.17 13.74 -4.37
CA GLN A 197 2.05 14.86 -3.43
C GLN A 197 3.20 14.92 -2.41
N LYS A 198 4.21 14.09 -2.57
CA LYS A 198 5.40 14.05 -1.72
C LYS A 198 6.47 15.05 -2.21
N SER A 199 7.60 15.11 -1.52
CA SER A 199 8.72 16.02 -1.83
C SER A 199 9.28 15.82 -3.23
N LEU A 200 9.36 14.57 -3.70
CA LEU A 200 9.52 14.23 -5.11
C LEU A 200 8.14 13.89 -5.67
N PRO A 201 7.53 14.79 -6.49
CA PRO A 201 6.12 14.68 -6.85
C PRO A 201 5.88 13.67 -7.99
N GLU A 202 6.15 12.41 -7.71
CA GLU A 202 5.87 11.26 -8.58
C GLU A 202 5.27 10.11 -7.78
N MET A 203 4.57 9.18 -8.43
CA MET A 203 4.02 8.00 -7.76
C MET A 203 5.15 7.13 -7.18
N ASN A 204 4.81 6.33 -6.18
CA ASN A 204 5.70 5.34 -5.60
C ASN A 204 5.32 3.92 -6.10
N PRO A 205 6.20 3.24 -6.89
CA PRO A 205 7.55 3.65 -7.24
C PRO A 205 7.59 4.63 -8.41
N SER A 206 8.81 5.20 -8.58
CA SER A 206 9.21 5.99 -9.76
C SER A 206 9.11 5.17 -11.06
N PRO A 207 8.93 5.81 -12.23
CA PRO A 207 8.87 5.10 -13.50
C PRO A 207 10.08 4.19 -13.79
N PRO A 208 11.35 4.56 -13.51
CA PRO A 208 12.47 3.64 -13.69
C PRO A 208 12.38 2.38 -12.83
N GLN A 209 11.96 2.50 -11.56
CA GLN A 209 11.79 1.32 -10.71
C GLN A 209 10.60 0.47 -11.16
N LEU A 210 9.53 1.08 -11.66
CA LEU A 210 8.38 0.35 -12.20
C LEU A 210 8.77 -0.53 -13.40
N LEU A 211 9.68 -0.05 -14.27
CA LEU A 211 10.25 -0.84 -15.37
C LEU A 211 11.04 -2.04 -14.85
N LEU A 212 11.90 -1.85 -13.83
CA LEU A 212 12.66 -2.94 -13.22
C LEU A 212 11.74 -3.99 -12.56
N MET A 213 10.63 -3.57 -11.97
CA MET A 213 9.60 -4.48 -11.44
C MET A 213 8.94 -5.28 -12.56
N ARG A 214 8.61 -4.62 -13.67
CA ARG A 214 8.00 -5.27 -14.85
C ARG A 214 8.90 -6.32 -15.46
N GLU A 215 10.20 -6.04 -15.60
CA GLU A 215 11.21 -6.97 -16.11
C GLU A 215 11.28 -8.25 -15.29
N ARG A 216 10.99 -8.18 -13.98
CA ARG A 216 10.99 -9.29 -13.02
C ARG A 216 9.62 -9.97 -12.86
N GLY A 217 8.62 -9.50 -13.60
CA GLY A 217 7.26 -10.04 -13.52
C GLY A 217 6.57 -9.82 -12.17
N ILE A 218 6.98 -8.81 -11.40
CA ILE A 218 6.36 -8.49 -10.11
C ILE A 218 4.95 -7.92 -10.35
N PRO A 219 3.88 -8.52 -9.79
CA PRO A 219 2.52 -8.01 -9.94
C PRO A 219 2.36 -6.65 -9.27
N VAL A 220 1.47 -5.80 -9.83
CA VAL A 220 1.26 -4.45 -9.28
C VAL A 220 -0.19 -4.25 -8.85
N VAL A 221 -0.36 -3.73 -7.62
CA VAL A 221 -1.61 -3.24 -7.05
C VAL A 221 -1.58 -1.71 -7.11
N ILE A 222 -2.70 -1.05 -7.39
CA ILE A 222 -2.82 0.40 -7.25
C ILE A 222 -3.46 0.72 -5.90
N GLY A 223 -2.91 1.70 -5.19
CA GLY A 223 -3.46 2.25 -3.96
C GLY A 223 -3.38 3.78 -3.95
N ALA A 224 -4.45 4.44 -3.46
CA ALA A 224 -4.45 5.90 -3.31
C ALA A 224 -3.85 6.36 -1.98
N ASP A 225 -3.70 5.46 -1.02
CA ASP A 225 -3.21 5.78 0.33
C ASP A 225 -4.04 6.94 0.93
N ALA A 226 -5.37 6.75 0.83
CA ALA A 226 -6.34 7.80 1.09
C ALA A 226 -6.51 8.03 2.60
N HIS A 227 -6.19 9.24 3.05
CA HIS A 227 -6.36 9.71 4.43
C HIS A 227 -7.54 10.69 4.59
N VAL A 228 -8.24 10.95 3.49
CA VAL A 228 -9.52 11.68 3.46
C VAL A 228 -10.42 11.07 2.38
N PRO A 229 -11.75 11.08 2.54
CA PRO A 229 -12.68 10.43 1.60
C PRO A 229 -12.49 10.86 0.14
N GLN A 230 -12.21 12.14 -0.09
CA GLN A 230 -12.04 12.72 -1.42
C GLN A 230 -10.88 12.14 -2.22
N ARG A 231 -9.94 11.46 -1.53
CA ARG A 231 -8.76 10.86 -2.15
C ARG A 231 -8.95 9.40 -2.57
N VAL A 232 -10.06 8.77 -2.22
CA VAL A 232 -10.36 7.39 -2.64
C VAL A 232 -10.33 7.27 -4.17
N GLY A 233 -9.44 6.44 -4.70
CA GLY A 233 -9.26 6.25 -6.15
C GLY A 233 -8.57 7.41 -6.88
N ASP A 234 -8.00 8.36 -6.13
CA ASP A 234 -7.27 9.49 -6.72
C ASP A 234 -6.06 9.00 -7.53
N GLY A 235 -5.90 9.54 -8.75
CA GLY A 235 -4.78 9.20 -9.62
C GLY A 235 -4.84 7.83 -10.31
N TYR A 236 -5.90 7.01 -10.13
CA TYR A 236 -5.98 5.65 -10.68
C TYR A 236 -5.88 5.60 -12.22
N VAL A 237 -6.56 6.50 -12.93
CA VAL A 237 -6.47 6.54 -14.41
C VAL A 237 -5.03 6.81 -14.86
N LYS A 238 -4.35 7.75 -14.20
CA LYS A 238 -2.93 8.05 -14.48
C LYS A 238 -2.03 6.86 -14.14
N ALA A 239 -2.28 6.17 -13.02
CA ALA A 239 -1.54 4.97 -12.63
C ALA A 239 -1.70 3.83 -13.65
N LEU A 240 -2.93 3.57 -14.13
CA LEU A 240 -3.19 2.58 -15.17
C LEU A 240 -2.46 2.90 -16.48
N HIS A 241 -2.40 4.18 -16.87
CA HIS A 241 -1.61 4.59 -18.03
C HIS A 241 -0.11 4.37 -17.81
N LEU A 242 0.44 4.71 -16.63
CA LEU A 242 1.84 4.45 -16.29
C LEU A 242 2.18 2.96 -16.31
N LEU A 243 1.30 2.10 -15.79
CA LEU A 243 1.47 0.65 -15.84
C LEU A 243 1.51 0.15 -17.28
N ARG A 244 0.56 0.59 -18.12
CA ARG A 244 0.53 0.23 -19.55
C ARG A 244 1.79 0.67 -20.27
N ASP A 245 2.24 1.90 -20.02
CA ASP A 245 3.43 2.47 -20.66
C ASP A 245 4.71 1.77 -20.18
N ALA A 246 4.72 1.24 -18.97
CA ALA A 246 5.78 0.35 -18.46
C ALA A 246 5.69 -1.09 -18.99
N GLY A 247 4.66 -1.43 -19.76
CA GLY A 247 4.50 -2.74 -20.42
C GLY A 247 3.71 -3.77 -19.58
N TYR A 248 2.99 -3.35 -18.54
CA TYR A 248 2.02 -4.21 -17.88
C TYR A 248 0.75 -4.35 -18.72
N SER A 249 0.17 -5.55 -18.77
CA SER A 249 -1.14 -5.81 -19.39
C SER A 249 -2.28 -5.87 -18.36
N GLU A 250 -1.93 -6.11 -17.09
CA GLU A 250 -2.85 -6.35 -15.99
C GLU A 250 -2.48 -5.52 -14.78
N VAL A 251 -3.47 -5.25 -13.94
CA VAL A 251 -3.35 -4.71 -12.59
C VAL A 251 -4.00 -5.69 -11.61
N SER A 252 -3.41 -5.81 -10.43
CA SER A 252 -3.85 -6.75 -9.39
C SER A 252 -4.60 -6.05 -8.26
N PHE A 253 -5.44 -6.80 -7.55
CA PHE A 253 -5.99 -6.49 -6.24
C PHE A 253 -6.19 -7.81 -5.46
N PHE A 254 -6.51 -7.73 -4.17
CA PHE A 254 -6.67 -8.92 -3.33
C PHE A 254 -8.08 -9.03 -2.76
N ILE A 255 -8.61 -10.26 -2.75
CA ILE A 255 -9.83 -10.65 -2.05
C ILE A 255 -9.49 -11.89 -1.22
N ASP A 256 -9.73 -11.82 0.09
CA ASP A 256 -9.47 -12.92 1.02
C ASP A 256 -8.04 -13.48 0.88
N ARG A 257 -7.06 -12.59 0.75
CA ARG A 257 -5.63 -12.85 0.54
C ARG A 257 -5.31 -13.56 -0.79
N GLN A 258 -6.25 -13.60 -1.71
CA GLN A 258 -6.09 -14.20 -3.03
C GLN A 258 -5.99 -13.11 -4.09
N ARG A 259 -4.89 -13.11 -4.85
CA ARG A 259 -4.68 -12.15 -5.94
C ARG A 259 -5.71 -12.36 -7.05
N GLN A 260 -6.26 -11.26 -7.52
CA GLN A 260 -7.12 -11.16 -8.69
C GLN A 260 -6.47 -10.21 -9.68
N ASP A 261 -6.44 -10.59 -10.95
CA ASP A 261 -5.85 -9.78 -12.00
C ASP A 261 -6.92 -9.28 -12.97
N VAL A 262 -6.80 -8.04 -13.41
CA VAL A 262 -7.72 -7.40 -14.36
C VAL A 262 -6.91 -6.75 -15.48
N LEU A 263 -7.33 -6.94 -16.73
CA LEU A 263 -6.73 -6.27 -17.87
C LEU A 263 -6.82 -4.74 -17.69
N ILE A 264 -5.70 -4.05 -17.89
CA ILE A 264 -5.62 -2.57 -17.75
C ILE A 264 -6.63 -1.89 -18.69
N GLN A 265 -6.87 -2.42 -19.89
CA GLN A 265 -7.87 -1.88 -20.79
C GLN A 265 -9.28 -1.94 -20.19
N VAL A 266 -9.66 -3.07 -19.56
CA VAL A 266 -10.97 -3.25 -18.90
C VAL A 266 -11.07 -2.34 -17.68
N ALA A 267 -9.98 -2.20 -16.93
CA ALA A 267 -9.90 -1.30 -15.78
C ALA A 267 -10.13 0.16 -16.17
N LEU A 268 -9.46 0.63 -17.25
CA LEU A 268 -9.65 1.98 -17.78
C LEU A 268 -11.10 2.22 -18.24
N GLU A 269 -11.69 1.26 -18.97
CA GLU A 269 -13.07 1.34 -19.42
C GLU A 269 -14.06 1.41 -18.25
N SER A 270 -13.78 0.70 -17.14
CA SER A 270 -14.63 0.70 -15.95
C SER A 270 -14.63 2.04 -15.20
N LEU A 271 -13.54 2.82 -15.28
CA LEU A 271 -13.40 4.13 -14.64
C LEU A 271 -13.75 5.31 -15.58
N ALA A 272 -13.97 5.09 -16.86
CA ALA A 272 -14.19 6.14 -17.87
C ALA A 272 -15.51 6.92 -17.73
N VAL A 273 -16.25 6.70 -16.65
CA VAL A 273 -17.55 7.34 -16.38
C VAL A 273 -17.46 8.39 -15.26
N ILE A 274 -16.25 8.76 -14.83
CA ILE A 274 -16.04 9.74 -13.77
C ILE A 274 -15.67 11.10 -14.35
#